data_a607dac4215921380028153bd0c0aa15
#
_entry.id   a607dac4215921380028153bd0c0aa15
#
_cell.length_a   1.000
_cell.length_b   1.000
_cell.length_c   1.000
_cell.angle_alpha   90.00
_cell.angle_beta   90.00
_cell.angle_gamma   90.00
#
_symmetry.space_group_name_H-M   'P 1'
#
loop_
_entity.id
_entity.type
_entity.pdbx_description
1 polymer ?
#
loop_
_entity_poly.entity_id
_entity_poly.type
_entity_poly.pdbx_seq_one_letter_code
_entity_poly.pdbx_strand_id
1 'polypeptide(L)'
;MNAPLKTPKAEFEWSDPLLLDAQLTEAERMARDAARAYAQGKLAPRILEAFRSEKSDPAIFREMGALGMLGSTLPAEYGCAGLNYVSYGLVAREIERVDSGYRSLMSVQSSLVMLPIHEFGSEAQKKKYLPRLARGESIGCFGLTEPDHGSDPASMQTRAKRVSGGYSLAGSKTWISSSPIADLFVIWAKTEDGRIRGFLLEKGAKGLSAPAIHGKVGLRASITGEVVMDEVFVPEECLLPGVEGLKGPFTCLNAARYGIAWGALGAAEDCWHRARRYVLERKQFGRPLAANQLIQKKLADMQTEICLALQGVLRFGRMKDEGSDTPEITSIMKRNSCGKALEIARTARDMLGGNGISDEFGVVRHMVNLEVVNTYEGTHDIHALILGRAQTGIQAFS
;
A
#
# COMPACT_ATOMS: atom_id res chain seq x y z
N MET A 1 -44.39 2.90 -41.97
CA MET A 1 -43.52 3.80 -41.19
C MET A 1 -43.22 3.11 -39.86
N ASN A 2 -42.02 2.53 -39.68
CA ASN A 2 -41.62 1.92 -38.41
C ASN A 2 -41.29 3.03 -37.42
N ALA A 3 -41.99 3.07 -36.29
CA ALA A 3 -41.66 3.98 -35.19
C ALA A 3 -40.20 3.69 -34.73
N PRO A 4 -39.39 4.72 -34.50
CA PRO A 4 -38.02 4.50 -34.00
C PRO A 4 -38.12 3.78 -32.67
N LEU A 5 -37.35 2.67 -32.56
CA LEU A 5 -37.14 1.95 -31.30
C LEU A 5 -36.62 2.98 -30.27
N LYS A 6 -37.42 3.27 -29.23
CA LYS A 6 -36.98 4.10 -28.12
C LYS A 6 -35.82 3.40 -27.44
N THR A 7 -34.62 3.96 -27.56
CA THR A 7 -33.48 3.55 -26.77
C THR A 7 -33.87 3.59 -25.28
N PRO A 8 -33.68 2.50 -24.50
CA PRO A 8 -33.97 2.53 -23.08
C PRO A 8 -33.26 3.74 -22.45
N LYS A 9 -33.93 4.50 -21.59
CA LYS A 9 -33.28 5.54 -20.81
C LYS A 9 -32.23 4.87 -19.93
N ALA A 10 -30.98 5.37 -19.96
CA ALA A 10 -29.94 4.93 -19.05
C ALA A 10 -30.38 5.15 -17.59
N GLU A 11 -30.34 4.12 -16.78
CA GLU A 11 -30.58 4.22 -15.34
C GLU A 11 -29.29 4.59 -14.62
N PHE A 12 -29.39 5.47 -13.61
CA PHE A 12 -28.23 5.87 -12.80
C PHE A 12 -27.90 4.80 -11.76
N GLU A 13 -26.74 4.16 -11.94
CA GLU A 13 -26.21 3.22 -10.95
C GLU A 13 -25.35 3.97 -9.93
N TRP A 14 -25.93 4.24 -8.76
CA TRP A 14 -25.29 5.06 -7.73
C TRP A 14 -24.02 4.40 -7.14
N SER A 15 -23.90 3.08 -7.18
CA SER A 15 -22.74 2.36 -6.63
C SER A 15 -21.54 2.31 -7.60
N ASP A 16 -21.77 2.51 -8.91
CA ASP A 16 -20.75 2.59 -9.95
C ASP A 16 -21.13 3.64 -11.02
N PRO A 17 -21.15 4.94 -10.66
CA PRO A 17 -21.72 6.00 -11.52
C PRO A 17 -21.04 6.15 -12.89
N LEU A 18 -19.75 5.84 -12.97
CA LEU A 18 -18.95 5.93 -14.20
C LEU A 18 -18.65 4.55 -14.82
N LEU A 19 -19.41 3.52 -14.41
CA LEU A 19 -19.37 2.16 -14.96
C LEU A 19 -17.93 1.61 -15.02
N LEU A 20 -17.23 1.67 -13.89
CA LEU A 20 -15.87 1.16 -13.77
C LEU A 20 -15.82 -0.34 -14.13
N ASP A 21 -16.81 -1.11 -13.66
CA ASP A 21 -16.86 -2.56 -13.91
C ASP A 21 -16.92 -2.90 -15.41
N ALA A 22 -17.64 -2.12 -16.19
CA ALA A 22 -17.74 -2.29 -17.63
C ALA A 22 -16.44 -2.00 -18.39
N GLN A 23 -15.49 -1.28 -17.78
CA GLN A 23 -14.20 -0.93 -18.36
C GLN A 23 -13.11 -1.98 -18.08
N LEU A 24 -13.41 -2.98 -17.24
CA LEU A 24 -12.48 -4.03 -16.86
C LEU A 24 -12.54 -5.22 -17.82
N THR A 25 -11.40 -5.85 -18.06
CA THR A 25 -11.33 -7.14 -18.74
C THR A 25 -11.88 -8.25 -17.85
N GLU A 26 -12.16 -9.43 -18.42
CA GLU A 26 -12.60 -10.59 -17.65
C GLU A 26 -11.55 -11.01 -16.61
N ALA A 27 -10.26 -11.04 -16.98
CA ALA A 27 -9.17 -11.38 -16.06
C ALA A 27 -9.06 -10.40 -14.89
N GLU A 28 -9.25 -9.10 -15.13
CA GLU A 28 -9.25 -8.07 -14.10
C GLU A 28 -10.43 -8.23 -13.13
N ARG A 29 -11.62 -8.53 -13.64
CA ARG A 29 -12.77 -8.85 -12.81
C ARG A 29 -12.54 -10.09 -11.95
N MET A 30 -12.00 -11.16 -12.54
CA MET A 30 -11.67 -12.38 -11.80
C MET A 30 -10.68 -12.13 -10.66
N ALA A 31 -9.61 -11.36 -10.90
CA ALA A 31 -8.63 -10.99 -9.87
C ALA A 31 -9.28 -10.18 -8.74
N ARG A 32 -10.11 -9.18 -9.09
CA ARG A 32 -10.89 -8.39 -8.12
C ARG A 32 -11.82 -9.27 -7.29
N ASP A 33 -12.58 -10.15 -7.91
CA ASP A 33 -13.61 -10.95 -7.24
C ASP A 33 -12.98 -12.00 -6.32
N ALA A 34 -11.86 -12.60 -6.72
CA ALA A 34 -11.07 -13.47 -5.85
C ALA A 34 -10.54 -12.72 -4.61
N ALA A 35 -9.99 -11.50 -4.82
CA ALA A 35 -9.52 -10.66 -3.73
C ALA A 35 -10.66 -10.24 -2.80
N ARG A 36 -11.81 -9.86 -3.33
CA ARG A 36 -13.00 -9.51 -2.55
C ARG A 36 -13.49 -10.69 -1.72
N ALA A 37 -13.61 -11.88 -2.32
CA ALA A 37 -14.04 -13.09 -1.61
C ALA A 37 -13.09 -13.42 -0.45
N TYR A 38 -11.79 -13.36 -0.68
CA TYR A 38 -10.78 -13.55 0.36
C TYR A 38 -10.86 -12.47 1.45
N ALA A 39 -10.86 -11.20 1.07
CA ALA A 39 -10.88 -10.08 1.99
C ALA A 39 -12.12 -10.11 2.90
N GLN A 40 -13.31 -10.27 2.33
CA GLN A 40 -14.55 -10.31 3.10
C GLN A 40 -14.72 -11.61 3.88
N GLY A 41 -14.34 -12.75 3.31
CA GLY A 41 -14.52 -14.05 3.93
C GLY A 41 -13.47 -14.43 4.98
N LYS A 42 -12.24 -13.93 4.84
CA LYS A 42 -11.10 -14.31 5.70
C LYS A 42 -10.49 -13.17 6.50
N LEU A 43 -10.35 -11.98 5.92
CA LEU A 43 -9.70 -10.87 6.61
C LEU A 43 -10.68 -10.04 7.46
N ALA A 44 -11.88 -9.74 6.95
CA ALA A 44 -12.87 -8.95 7.66
C ALA A 44 -13.28 -9.53 9.02
N PRO A 45 -13.45 -10.85 9.20
CA PRO A 45 -13.78 -11.42 10.53
C PRO A 45 -12.65 -11.28 11.56
N ARG A 46 -11.39 -11.12 11.13
CA ARG A 46 -10.21 -11.06 12.02
C ARG A 46 -9.81 -9.64 12.40
N ILE A 47 -10.23 -8.64 11.63
CA ILE A 47 -9.61 -7.30 11.69
C ILE A 47 -9.82 -6.60 13.03
N LEU A 48 -11.00 -6.70 13.62
CA LEU A 48 -11.29 -5.97 14.86
C LEU A 48 -10.38 -6.43 16.01
N GLU A 49 -10.19 -7.74 16.17
CA GLU A 49 -9.28 -8.29 17.17
C GLU A 49 -7.81 -7.97 16.85
N ALA A 50 -7.39 -8.11 15.59
CA ALA A 50 -6.04 -7.80 15.15
C ALA A 50 -5.69 -6.33 15.41
N PHE A 51 -6.63 -5.41 15.15
CA PHE A 51 -6.47 -3.98 15.40
C PHE A 51 -6.35 -3.68 16.90
N ARG A 52 -7.24 -4.26 17.73
CA ARG A 52 -7.24 -4.06 19.20
C ARG A 52 -5.96 -4.58 19.85
N SER A 53 -5.52 -5.76 19.45
CA SER A 53 -4.37 -6.45 20.05
C SER A 53 -3.02 -6.08 19.43
N GLU A 54 -2.98 -5.23 18.39
CA GLU A 54 -1.75 -4.89 17.62
C GLU A 54 -1.02 -6.13 17.08
N LYS A 55 -1.77 -7.12 16.61
CA LYS A 55 -1.21 -8.39 16.13
C LYS A 55 -1.41 -8.55 14.64
N SER A 56 -0.35 -9.00 13.97
CA SER A 56 -0.39 -9.51 12.60
C SER A 56 -0.28 -11.03 12.63
N ASP A 57 -1.19 -11.71 11.92
CA ASP A 57 -1.14 -13.15 11.75
C ASP A 57 -0.23 -13.49 10.56
N PRO A 58 0.94 -14.15 10.76
CA PRO A 58 1.83 -14.52 9.65
C PRO A 58 1.20 -15.47 8.62
N ALA A 59 0.14 -16.20 9.00
CA ALA A 59 -0.58 -17.09 8.09
C ALA A 59 -1.20 -16.34 6.89
N ILE A 60 -1.50 -15.04 7.06
CA ILE A 60 -2.02 -14.17 6.00
C ILE A 60 -1.09 -14.14 4.77
N PHE A 61 0.22 -14.18 4.97
CA PHE A 61 1.17 -14.21 3.85
C PHE A 61 1.02 -15.49 3.03
N ARG A 62 0.87 -16.65 3.66
CA ARG A 62 0.64 -17.93 2.97
C ARG A 62 -0.71 -17.97 2.27
N GLU A 63 -1.74 -17.42 2.92
CA GLU A 63 -3.09 -17.31 2.33
C GLU A 63 -3.07 -16.43 1.06
N MET A 64 -2.43 -15.26 1.13
CA MET A 64 -2.26 -14.37 -0.03
C MET A 64 -1.37 -14.98 -1.12
N GLY A 65 -0.30 -15.69 -0.71
CA GLY A 65 0.58 -16.40 -1.63
C GLY A 65 -0.15 -17.51 -2.40
N ALA A 66 -0.99 -18.30 -1.73
CA ALA A 66 -1.81 -19.34 -2.36
C ALA A 66 -2.80 -18.78 -3.40
N LEU A 67 -3.19 -17.51 -3.27
CA LEU A 67 -4.06 -16.79 -4.19
C LEU A 67 -3.30 -15.97 -5.26
N GLY A 68 -1.95 -16.08 -5.31
CA GLY A 68 -1.13 -15.34 -6.27
C GLY A 68 -1.11 -13.81 -6.06
N MET A 69 -1.44 -13.32 -4.87
CA MET A 69 -1.52 -11.89 -4.57
C MET A 69 -0.15 -11.26 -4.24
N LEU A 70 0.84 -12.10 -3.86
CA LEU A 70 2.19 -11.64 -3.53
C LEU A 70 3.06 -11.60 -4.78
N GLY A 71 3.66 -10.46 -5.08
CA GLY A 71 4.44 -10.24 -6.29
C GLY A 71 3.62 -10.45 -7.58
N SER A 72 2.33 -10.19 -7.54
CA SER A 72 1.37 -10.58 -8.59
C SER A 72 1.70 -10.05 -9.98
N THR A 73 2.45 -8.96 -10.11
CA THR A 73 2.89 -8.38 -11.41
C THR A 73 4.24 -8.94 -11.89
N LEU A 74 4.92 -9.75 -11.08
CA LEU A 74 6.20 -10.34 -11.45
C LEU A 74 6.01 -11.61 -12.31
N PRO A 75 7.05 -12.02 -13.08
CA PRO A 75 6.95 -13.14 -13.99
C PRO A 75 6.63 -14.50 -13.33
N ALA A 76 5.87 -15.32 -14.05
CA ALA A 76 5.45 -16.65 -13.57
C ALA A 76 6.62 -17.63 -13.37
N GLU A 77 7.75 -17.42 -14.02
CA GLU A 77 8.96 -18.25 -13.85
C GLU A 77 9.51 -18.21 -12.41
N TYR A 78 9.20 -17.15 -11.64
CA TYR A 78 9.55 -17.03 -10.22
C TYR A 78 8.40 -17.43 -9.28
N GLY A 79 7.34 -18.07 -9.79
CA GLY A 79 6.19 -18.51 -9.00
C GLY A 79 5.15 -17.43 -8.74
N CYS A 80 5.22 -16.31 -9.45
CA CYS A 80 4.29 -15.19 -9.35
C CYS A 80 3.13 -15.33 -10.37
N ALA A 81 2.09 -14.50 -10.25
CA ALA A 81 0.90 -14.64 -11.09
C ALA A 81 1.01 -13.99 -12.48
N GLY A 82 1.95 -13.07 -12.71
CA GLY A 82 2.13 -12.38 -13.99
C GLY A 82 0.94 -11.51 -14.40
N LEU A 83 0.22 -10.93 -13.43
CA LEU A 83 -0.94 -10.08 -13.66
C LEU A 83 -0.53 -8.69 -14.15
N ASN A 84 -1.45 -8.00 -14.85
CA ASN A 84 -1.29 -6.59 -15.18
C ASN A 84 -1.46 -5.68 -13.95
N TYR A 85 -1.06 -4.43 -14.08
CA TYR A 85 -1.12 -3.46 -12.98
C TYR A 85 -2.55 -3.12 -12.57
N VAL A 86 -3.51 -3.07 -13.49
CA VAL A 86 -4.92 -2.87 -13.15
C VAL A 86 -5.42 -3.97 -12.22
N SER A 87 -5.12 -5.22 -12.50
CA SER A 87 -5.45 -6.36 -11.62
C SER A 87 -4.84 -6.20 -10.23
N TYR A 88 -3.55 -5.85 -10.14
CA TYR A 88 -2.90 -5.58 -8.84
C TYR A 88 -3.57 -4.42 -8.08
N GLY A 89 -3.92 -3.34 -8.78
CA GLY A 89 -4.64 -2.21 -8.19
C GLY A 89 -6.00 -2.61 -7.62
N LEU A 90 -6.77 -3.40 -8.36
CA LEU A 90 -8.07 -3.93 -7.92
C LEU A 90 -7.93 -4.85 -6.70
N VAL A 91 -6.90 -5.71 -6.67
CA VAL A 91 -6.58 -6.53 -5.49
C VAL A 91 -6.27 -5.64 -4.29
N ALA A 92 -5.41 -4.62 -4.44
CA ALA A 92 -5.07 -3.69 -3.37
C ALA A 92 -6.31 -2.96 -2.83
N ARG A 93 -7.23 -2.52 -3.72
CA ARG A 93 -8.50 -1.89 -3.35
C ARG A 93 -9.38 -2.81 -2.50
N GLU A 94 -9.56 -4.07 -2.88
CA GLU A 94 -10.42 -5.00 -2.13
C GLU A 94 -9.81 -5.41 -0.77
N ILE A 95 -8.48 -5.56 -0.68
CA ILE A 95 -7.81 -5.83 0.60
C ILE A 95 -7.90 -4.62 1.54
N GLU A 96 -7.66 -3.40 1.05
CA GLU A 96 -7.69 -2.19 1.89
C GLU A 96 -9.11 -1.76 2.23
N ARG A 97 -10.13 -2.19 1.49
CA ARG A 97 -11.54 -2.10 1.89
C ARG A 97 -11.78 -2.74 3.27
N VAL A 98 -11.00 -3.76 3.63
CA VAL A 98 -11.02 -4.32 4.98
C VAL A 98 -10.11 -3.54 5.91
N ASP A 99 -8.82 -3.39 5.55
CA ASP A 99 -7.86 -2.67 6.38
C ASP A 99 -6.57 -2.28 5.62
N SER A 100 -6.13 -1.04 5.83
CA SER A 100 -4.87 -0.55 5.25
C SER A 100 -3.64 -1.32 5.76
N GLY A 101 -3.67 -1.89 6.96
CA GLY A 101 -2.60 -2.72 7.50
C GLY A 101 -2.39 -3.99 6.67
N TYR A 102 -3.47 -4.67 6.30
CA TYR A 102 -3.40 -5.87 5.46
C TYR A 102 -2.92 -5.57 4.04
N ARG A 103 -3.38 -4.46 3.44
CA ARG A 103 -2.84 -4.03 2.14
C ARG A 103 -1.37 -3.67 2.24
N SER A 104 -0.93 -3.05 3.35
CA SER A 104 0.47 -2.72 3.59
C SER A 104 1.36 -3.97 3.63
N LEU A 105 0.94 -5.04 4.32
CA LEU A 105 1.66 -6.32 4.34
C LEU A 105 1.89 -6.86 2.92
N MET A 106 0.83 -6.90 2.10
CA MET A 106 0.88 -7.35 0.71
C MET A 106 1.80 -6.47 -0.14
N SER A 107 1.70 -5.15 0.01
CA SER A 107 2.47 -4.16 -0.76
C SER A 107 3.95 -4.20 -0.42
N VAL A 108 4.32 -4.27 0.85
CA VAL A 108 5.71 -4.38 1.29
C VAL A 108 6.34 -5.64 0.72
N GLN A 109 5.68 -6.79 0.87
CA GLN A 109 6.18 -8.05 0.31
C GLN A 109 6.37 -7.96 -1.21
N SER A 110 5.38 -7.44 -1.94
CA SER A 110 5.38 -7.42 -3.42
C SER A 110 6.31 -6.36 -3.99
N SER A 111 6.12 -5.09 -3.58
CA SER A 111 6.74 -3.93 -4.23
C SER A 111 8.06 -3.50 -3.59
N LEU A 112 8.26 -3.78 -2.29
CA LEU A 112 9.44 -3.32 -1.57
C LEU A 112 10.46 -4.44 -1.31
N VAL A 113 10.03 -5.72 -1.35
CA VAL A 113 10.93 -6.88 -1.16
C VAL A 113 11.12 -7.66 -2.44
N MET A 114 10.06 -8.15 -3.07
CA MET A 114 10.17 -8.98 -4.27
C MET A 114 10.63 -8.18 -5.48
N LEU A 115 10.09 -6.97 -5.69
CA LEU A 115 10.46 -6.14 -6.83
C LEU A 115 11.95 -5.79 -6.87
N PRO A 116 12.61 -5.27 -5.81
CA PRO A 116 14.05 -4.98 -5.87
C PRO A 116 14.90 -6.21 -6.11
N ILE A 117 14.50 -7.39 -5.63
CA ILE A 117 15.20 -8.64 -5.94
C ILE A 117 15.04 -8.99 -7.43
N HIS A 118 13.85 -8.81 -7.99
CA HIS A 118 13.59 -9.03 -9.42
C HIS A 118 14.36 -8.05 -10.30
N GLU A 119 14.29 -6.75 -10.00
CA GLU A 119 14.87 -5.71 -10.85
C GLU A 119 16.40 -5.62 -10.73
N PHE A 120 16.94 -5.83 -9.52
CA PHE A 120 18.33 -5.51 -9.21
C PHE A 120 19.15 -6.70 -8.73
N GLY A 121 18.51 -7.82 -8.45
CA GLY A 121 19.17 -9.04 -7.99
C GLY A 121 19.82 -9.82 -9.12
N SER A 122 20.82 -10.61 -8.77
CA SER A 122 21.37 -11.65 -9.67
C SER A 122 20.35 -12.78 -9.89
N GLU A 123 20.53 -13.56 -10.94
CA GLU A 123 19.67 -14.71 -11.19
C GLU A 123 19.68 -15.75 -10.06
N ALA A 124 20.82 -15.88 -9.38
CA ALA A 124 20.93 -16.72 -8.18
C ALA A 124 20.05 -16.20 -7.05
N GLN A 125 20.05 -14.88 -6.79
CA GLN A 125 19.20 -14.23 -5.80
C GLN A 125 17.71 -14.37 -6.16
N LYS A 126 17.32 -14.12 -7.40
CA LYS A 126 15.94 -14.25 -7.86
C LYS A 126 15.41 -15.66 -7.63
N LYS A 127 16.14 -16.69 -8.10
CA LYS A 127 15.79 -18.11 -7.94
C LYS A 127 15.76 -18.56 -6.47
N LYS A 128 16.63 -18.01 -5.62
CA LYS A 128 16.68 -18.33 -4.20
C LYS A 128 15.48 -17.77 -3.43
N TYR A 129 15.13 -16.50 -3.66
CA TYR A 129 14.21 -15.78 -2.78
C TYR A 129 12.80 -15.65 -3.32
N LEU A 130 12.62 -15.31 -4.62
CA LEU A 130 11.30 -14.97 -5.16
C LEU A 130 10.26 -16.08 -5.01
N PRO A 131 10.54 -17.37 -5.29
CA PRO A 131 9.52 -18.41 -5.18
C PRO A 131 8.98 -18.60 -3.76
N ARG A 132 9.82 -18.47 -2.73
CA ARG A 132 9.40 -18.59 -1.33
C ARG A 132 8.61 -17.37 -0.86
N LEU A 133 9.02 -16.18 -1.31
CA LEU A 133 8.31 -14.93 -1.03
C LEU A 133 6.94 -14.91 -1.71
N ALA A 134 6.84 -15.38 -2.96
CA ALA A 134 5.58 -15.47 -3.71
C ALA A 134 4.56 -16.40 -3.04
N ARG A 135 5.02 -17.53 -2.47
CA ARG A 135 4.14 -18.45 -1.71
C ARG A 135 3.87 -18.00 -0.27
N GLY A 136 4.45 -16.86 0.17
CA GLY A 136 4.33 -16.41 1.56
C GLY A 136 4.96 -17.35 2.59
N GLU A 137 5.90 -18.20 2.17
CA GLU A 137 6.71 -19.07 3.04
C GLU A 137 7.84 -18.31 3.72
N SER A 138 8.26 -17.20 3.12
CA SER A 138 9.23 -16.26 3.65
C SER A 138 8.61 -14.87 3.67
N ILE A 139 8.79 -14.16 4.76
CA ILE A 139 8.30 -12.79 4.95
C ILE A 139 9.48 -11.84 4.83
N GLY A 140 9.32 -10.80 4.03
CA GLY A 140 10.33 -9.78 3.86
C GLY A 140 9.97 -8.44 4.49
N CYS A 141 10.99 -7.61 4.71
CA CYS A 141 10.83 -6.21 5.09
C CYS A 141 11.81 -5.31 4.32
N PHE A 142 11.56 -3.99 4.35
CA PHE A 142 12.30 -3.01 3.57
C PHE A 142 12.81 -1.88 4.48
N GLY A 143 14.10 -1.84 4.70
CA GLY A 143 14.77 -0.89 5.59
C GLY A 143 15.39 0.27 4.81
N LEU A 144 14.66 1.38 4.68
CA LEU A 144 15.14 2.64 4.12
C LEU A 144 15.17 3.75 5.18
N THR A 145 14.01 4.04 5.78
CA THR A 145 13.78 5.14 6.73
C THR A 145 14.60 4.94 8.00
N GLU A 146 15.21 6.02 8.48
CA GLU A 146 15.97 6.08 9.74
C GLU A 146 15.28 7.02 10.73
N PRO A 147 15.61 6.95 12.04
CA PRO A 147 15.00 7.83 13.03
C PRO A 147 15.05 9.32 12.67
N ASP A 148 16.18 9.79 12.11
CA ASP A 148 16.38 11.20 11.77
C ASP A 148 16.23 11.50 10.26
N HIS A 149 16.01 10.49 9.42
CA HIS A 149 15.98 10.61 7.95
C HIS A 149 14.78 9.88 7.34
N GLY A 150 13.61 10.55 7.34
CA GLY A 150 12.37 10.07 6.72
C GLY A 150 12.17 10.60 5.30
N SER A 151 11.80 11.88 5.18
CA SER A 151 11.57 12.54 3.87
C SER A 151 12.87 12.81 3.09
N ASP A 152 14.01 12.79 3.77
CA ASP A 152 15.35 12.90 3.16
C ASP A 152 16.15 11.59 3.33
N PRO A 153 15.86 10.55 2.53
CA PRO A 153 16.57 9.28 2.60
C PRO A 153 18.01 9.38 2.06
N ALA A 154 18.35 10.46 1.35
CA ALA A 154 19.72 10.70 0.88
C ALA A 154 20.70 10.90 2.03
N SER A 155 20.22 11.47 3.14
CA SER A 155 21.04 11.76 4.32
C SER A 155 21.20 10.58 5.29
N MET A 156 20.72 9.38 4.93
CA MET A 156 20.83 8.18 5.78
C MET A 156 22.24 7.99 6.37
N GLN A 157 22.28 7.47 7.59
CA GLN A 157 23.52 7.24 8.34
C GLN A 157 23.94 5.77 8.38
N THR A 158 23.06 4.82 8.09
CA THR A 158 23.40 3.40 8.00
C THR A 158 24.53 3.19 6.99
N ARG A 159 25.59 2.52 7.42
CA ARG A 159 26.81 2.31 6.63
C ARG A 159 27.07 0.85 6.35
N ALA A 160 27.67 0.60 5.19
CA ALA A 160 28.18 -0.69 4.77
C ALA A 160 29.69 -0.53 4.49
N LYS A 161 30.51 -0.98 5.42
CA LYS A 161 31.97 -0.96 5.31
C LYS A 161 32.45 -2.24 4.61
N ARG A 162 33.36 -2.09 3.63
CA ARG A 162 33.96 -3.24 2.97
C ARG A 162 34.86 -4.03 3.94
N VAL A 163 34.69 -5.35 3.97
CA VAL A 163 35.49 -6.29 4.74
C VAL A 163 35.84 -7.51 3.89
N SER A 164 36.69 -8.40 4.39
CA SER A 164 37.04 -9.64 3.66
C SER A 164 35.77 -10.48 3.41
N GLY A 165 35.49 -10.78 2.15
CA GLY A 165 34.34 -11.60 1.71
C GLY A 165 33.00 -10.91 1.67
N GLY A 166 32.91 -9.59 1.93
CA GLY A 166 31.62 -8.88 1.90
C GLY A 166 31.64 -7.51 2.55
N TYR A 167 30.61 -7.23 3.35
CA TYR A 167 30.41 -5.95 4.02
C TYR A 167 30.04 -6.15 5.49
N SER A 168 30.40 -5.17 6.34
CA SER A 168 29.90 -5.01 7.70
C SER A 168 28.90 -3.86 7.71
N LEU A 169 27.65 -4.12 8.09
CA LEU A 169 26.58 -3.14 8.17
C LEU A 169 26.35 -2.67 9.60
N ALA A 170 26.33 -1.34 9.79
CA ALA A 170 26.05 -0.70 11.08
C ALA A 170 25.05 0.46 10.91
N GLY A 171 24.10 0.57 11.83
CA GLY A 171 23.06 1.59 11.85
C GLY A 171 21.69 1.06 12.25
N SER A 172 20.65 1.90 12.08
CA SER A 172 19.29 1.51 12.43
C SER A 172 18.29 2.01 11.41
N LYS A 173 17.20 1.26 11.22
CA LYS A 173 16.03 1.63 10.45
C LYS A 173 14.80 1.63 11.35
N THR A 174 13.86 2.54 11.10
CA THR A 174 12.64 2.66 11.91
C THR A 174 11.38 2.67 11.05
N TRP A 175 10.25 2.40 11.66
CA TRP A 175 8.94 2.27 10.98
C TRP A 175 8.91 1.17 9.92
N ILE A 176 9.63 0.08 10.14
CA ILE A 176 9.77 -0.99 9.16
C ILE A 176 8.66 -2.03 9.34
N SER A 177 7.73 -2.03 8.40
CA SER A 177 6.62 -3.00 8.37
C SER A 177 7.16 -4.42 8.26
N SER A 178 6.60 -5.32 9.06
CA SER A 178 6.94 -6.74 9.18
C SER A 178 8.33 -7.06 9.72
N SER A 179 9.21 -6.10 10.05
CA SER A 179 10.57 -6.41 10.52
C SER A 179 10.62 -7.36 11.72
N PRO A 180 9.71 -7.31 12.73
CA PRO A 180 9.78 -8.24 13.86
C PRO A 180 9.52 -9.71 13.50
N ILE A 181 8.88 -9.96 12.37
CA ILE A 181 8.54 -11.31 11.88
C ILE A 181 9.23 -11.66 10.56
N ALA A 182 10.07 -10.77 10.02
CA ALA A 182 10.75 -10.96 8.74
C ALA A 182 11.78 -12.08 8.78
N ASP A 183 11.87 -12.83 7.68
CA ASP A 183 12.92 -13.80 7.40
C ASP A 183 14.00 -13.19 6.51
N LEU A 184 13.63 -12.17 5.70
CA LEU A 184 14.50 -11.48 4.75
C LEU A 184 14.36 -9.97 4.91
N PHE A 185 15.49 -9.27 4.96
CA PHE A 185 15.57 -7.82 5.13
C PHE A 185 16.24 -7.20 3.90
N VAL A 186 15.54 -6.36 3.16
CA VAL A 186 16.12 -5.53 2.09
C VAL A 186 16.56 -4.22 2.72
N ILE A 187 17.87 -4.03 2.90
CA ILE A 187 18.43 -2.89 3.61
C ILE A 187 19.20 -1.99 2.66
N TRP A 188 18.87 -0.69 2.70
CA TRP A 188 19.63 0.34 1.97
C TRP A 188 20.63 1.02 2.91
N ALA A 189 21.90 1.04 2.50
CA ALA A 189 23.00 1.59 3.29
C ALA A 189 24.01 2.31 2.39
N LYS A 190 24.74 3.28 2.97
CA LYS A 190 25.86 3.97 2.29
C LYS A 190 27.14 3.16 2.39
N THR A 191 27.77 2.92 1.25
CA THR A 191 29.12 2.39 1.17
C THR A 191 30.17 3.49 1.42
N GLU A 192 31.45 3.12 1.58
CA GLU A 192 32.54 4.05 1.93
C GLU A 192 32.76 5.15 0.85
N ASP A 193 32.39 4.87 -0.39
CA ASP A 193 32.38 5.83 -1.51
C ASP A 193 31.17 6.78 -1.50
N GLY A 194 30.32 6.70 -0.46
CA GLY A 194 29.10 7.53 -0.29
C GLY A 194 27.90 7.08 -1.11
N ARG A 195 28.00 6.01 -1.90
CA ARG A 195 26.90 5.49 -2.71
C ARG A 195 25.93 4.67 -1.86
N ILE A 196 24.63 4.77 -2.16
CA ILE A 196 23.61 3.94 -1.53
C ILE A 196 23.51 2.63 -2.31
N ARG A 197 23.58 1.51 -1.59
CA ARG A 197 23.46 0.15 -2.14
C ARG A 197 22.39 -0.63 -1.37
N GLY A 198 21.81 -1.62 -2.04
CA GLY A 198 20.82 -2.54 -1.44
C GLY A 198 21.49 -3.85 -1.02
N PHE A 199 21.17 -4.32 0.18
CA PHE A 199 21.71 -5.54 0.78
C PHE A 199 20.57 -6.48 1.23
N LEU A 200 20.75 -7.77 1.05
CA LEU A 200 19.84 -8.82 1.50
C LEU A 200 20.40 -9.46 2.76
N LEU A 201 19.72 -9.25 3.90
CA LEU A 201 20.09 -9.86 5.18
C LEU A 201 19.07 -10.93 5.54
N GLU A 202 19.54 -12.07 6.02
CA GLU A 202 18.68 -13.15 6.49
C GLU A 202 18.50 -13.08 8.01
N LYS A 203 17.35 -13.52 8.48
CA LYS A 203 17.04 -13.65 9.91
C LYS A 203 18.10 -14.48 10.63
N GLY A 204 18.48 -14.05 11.82
CA GLY A 204 19.48 -14.74 12.64
C GLY A 204 20.92 -14.34 12.33
N ALA A 205 21.18 -13.41 11.41
CA ALA A 205 22.52 -12.85 11.24
C ALA A 205 23.01 -12.24 12.56
N LYS A 206 24.25 -12.51 12.94
CA LYS A 206 24.84 -11.99 14.19
C LYS A 206 24.86 -10.45 14.15
N GLY A 207 24.40 -9.81 15.21
CA GLY A 207 24.31 -8.36 15.30
C GLY A 207 23.00 -7.76 14.72
N LEU A 208 22.13 -8.57 14.10
CA LEU A 208 20.84 -8.13 13.58
C LEU A 208 19.74 -8.34 14.62
N SER A 209 18.98 -7.29 14.92
CA SER A 209 17.74 -7.37 15.72
C SER A 209 16.64 -6.50 15.14
N ALA A 210 15.39 -6.88 15.43
CA ALA A 210 14.21 -6.19 14.89
C ALA A 210 13.10 -6.07 15.96
N PRO A 211 13.27 -5.19 16.97
CA PRO A 211 12.27 -4.97 18.01
C PRO A 211 10.99 -4.35 17.46
N ALA A 212 9.83 -4.73 18.01
CA ALA A 212 8.53 -4.20 17.62
C ALA A 212 8.31 -2.79 18.20
N ILE A 213 7.64 -1.93 17.43
CA ILE A 213 7.11 -0.66 17.86
C ILE A 213 5.65 -0.85 18.24
N HIS A 214 5.29 -0.48 19.47
CA HIS A 214 3.93 -0.57 20.01
C HIS A 214 3.29 0.81 20.18
N GLY A 215 1.97 0.84 20.33
CA GLY A 215 1.22 2.07 20.61
C GLY A 215 0.94 2.93 19.38
N LYS A 216 1.06 2.40 18.17
CA LYS A 216 0.63 3.11 16.96
C LYS A 216 -0.89 3.33 17.00
N VAL A 217 -1.34 4.50 16.59
CA VAL A 217 -2.78 4.80 16.50
C VAL A 217 -3.43 4.21 15.24
N GLY A 218 -2.65 4.04 14.16
CA GLY A 218 -3.10 3.44 12.90
C GLY A 218 -2.21 2.27 12.46
N LEU A 219 -2.67 1.52 11.44
CA LEU A 219 -2.04 0.29 10.95
C LEU A 219 -1.71 -0.73 12.05
N ARG A 220 -2.57 -0.81 13.06
CA ARG A 220 -2.33 -1.67 14.24
C ARG A 220 -2.33 -3.17 13.89
N ALA A 221 -3.05 -3.57 12.82
CA ALA A 221 -3.03 -4.93 12.30
C ALA A 221 -1.79 -5.23 11.43
N SER A 222 -0.89 -4.28 11.24
CA SER A 222 0.40 -4.46 10.56
C SER A 222 1.52 -4.27 11.57
N ILE A 223 2.15 -5.38 11.99
CA ILE A 223 3.30 -5.30 12.89
C ILE A 223 4.41 -4.47 12.24
N THR A 224 4.95 -3.54 13.02
CA THR A 224 5.97 -2.60 12.57
C THR A 224 7.07 -2.57 13.62
N GLY A 225 8.31 -2.47 13.21
CA GLY A 225 9.43 -2.44 14.13
C GLY A 225 10.58 -1.57 13.65
N GLU A 226 11.67 -1.71 14.34
CA GLU A 226 12.97 -1.20 13.95
C GLU A 226 13.78 -2.32 13.28
N VAL A 227 14.91 -2.00 12.67
CA VAL A 227 15.98 -2.92 12.30
C VAL A 227 17.27 -2.32 12.82
N VAL A 228 17.90 -2.98 13.79
CA VAL A 228 19.15 -2.55 14.39
C VAL A 228 20.26 -3.47 13.92
N MET A 229 21.32 -2.88 13.40
CA MET A 229 22.49 -3.57 12.87
C MET A 229 23.74 -3.13 13.64
N ASP A 230 24.34 -4.08 14.34
CA ASP A 230 25.59 -3.91 15.08
C ASP A 230 26.68 -4.76 14.40
N GLU A 231 27.40 -4.13 13.46
CA GLU A 231 28.45 -4.76 12.66
C GLU A 231 28.02 -6.09 12.01
N VAL A 232 26.83 -6.10 11.38
CA VAL A 232 26.28 -7.30 10.74
C VAL A 232 27.09 -7.65 9.50
N PHE A 233 27.73 -8.81 9.48
CA PHE A 233 28.40 -9.30 8.29
C PHE A 233 27.40 -9.73 7.21
N VAL A 234 27.58 -9.20 6.00
CA VAL A 234 26.78 -9.50 4.81
C VAL A 234 27.72 -9.97 3.69
N PRO A 235 27.62 -11.22 3.23
CA PRO A 235 28.42 -11.74 2.14
C PRO A 235 28.27 -10.92 0.85
N GLU A 236 29.29 -10.90 0.01
CA GLU A 236 29.30 -10.17 -1.29
C GLU A 236 28.11 -10.52 -2.18
N GLU A 237 27.76 -11.81 -2.23
CA GLU A 237 26.64 -12.32 -3.02
C GLU A 237 25.26 -11.85 -2.52
N CYS A 238 25.19 -11.22 -1.35
CA CYS A 238 23.96 -10.64 -0.80
C CYS A 238 23.80 -9.15 -1.12
N LEU A 239 24.76 -8.53 -1.82
CA LEU A 239 24.60 -7.22 -2.43
C LEU A 239 23.65 -7.32 -3.64
N LEU A 240 22.75 -6.37 -3.83
CA LEU A 240 21.97 -6.22 -5.07
C LEU A 240 22.86 -5.60 -6.15
N PRO A 241 23.33 -6.37 -7.16
CA PRO A 241 24.35 -5.89 -8.09
C PRO A 241 23.81 -4.88 -9.12
N GLY A 242 22.53 -4.94 -9.44
CA GLY A 242 21.90 -4.21 -10.55
C GLY A 242 21.61 -2.74 -10.27
N VAL A 243 21.96 -2.21 -9.09
CA VAL A 243 21.60 -0.83 -8.74
C VAL A 243 22.56 -0.17 -7.76
N GLU A 244 22.70 1.15 -7.93
CA GLU A 244 23.33 2.05 -6.95
C GLU A 244 22.59 3.41 -6.91
N GLY A 245 22.74 4.12 -5.81
CA GLY A 245 22.07 5.39 -5.53
C GLY A 245 20.60 5.25 -5.17
N LEU A 246 19.91 6.38 -5.10
CA LEU A 246 18.49 6.45 -4.74
C LEU A 246 17.53 5.89 -5.81
N LYS A 247 18.02 5.62 -7.03
CA LYS A 247 17.19 4.98 -8.06
C LYS A 247 16.59 3.67 -7.56
N GLY A 248 17.36 2.87 -6.80
CA GLY A 248 16.90 1.59 -6.25
C GLY A 248 15.67 1.74 -5.37
N PRO A 249 15.78 2.40 -4.20
CA PRO A 249 14.63 2.54 -3.30
C PRO A 249 13.47 3.32 -3.94
N PHE A 250 13.72 4.31 -4.80
CA PHE A 250 12.64 5.09 -5.44
C PHE A 250 11.87 4.29 -6.49
N THR A 251 12.50 3.38 -7.23
CA THR A 251 11.81 2.43 -8.10
C THR A 251 10.80 1.60 -7.29
N CYS A 252 11.24 1.06 -6.14
CA CYS A 252 10.40 0.27 -5.25
C CYS A 252 9.24 1.09 -4.69
N LEU A 253 9.52 2.30 -4.20
CA LEU A 253 8.51 3.20 -3.65
C LEU A 253 7.47 3.61 -4.70
N ASN A 254 7.86 3.86 -5.95
CA ASN A 254 6.91 4.20 -7.01
C ASN A 254 5.94 3.04 -7.31
N ALA A 255 6.41 1.80 -7.27
CA ALA A 255 5.56 0.63 -7.41
C ALA A 255 4.61 0.46 -6.22
N ALA A 256 5.10 0.66 -4.98
CA ALA A 256 4.27 0.58 -3.78
C ALA A 256 3.20 1.68 -3.73
N ARG A 257 3.56 2.93 -4.07
CA ARG A 257 2.64 4.08 -4.15
C ARG A 257 1.49 3.87 -5.12
N TYR A 258 1.70 3.11 -6.19
CA TYR A 258 0.63 2.71 -7.10
C TYR A 258 -0.45 1.89 -6.36
N GLY A 259 -0.05 0.85 -5.63
CA GLY A 259 -0.96 0.04 -4.82
C GLY A 259 -1.65 0.83 -3.71
N ILE A 260 -0.96 1.82 -3.12
CA ILE A 260 -1.53 2.74 -2.12
C ILE A 260 -2.64 3.59 -2.74
N ALA A 261 -2.43 4.13 -3.94
CA ALA A 261 -3.42 4.98 -4.62
C ALA A 261 -4.74 4.24 -4.87
N TRP A 262 -4.69 2.97 -5.23
CA TRP A 262 -5.87 2.12 -5.37
C TRP A 262 -6.47 1.72 -4.02
N GLY A 263 -5.63 1.27 -3.09
CA GLY A 263 -6.04 0.75 -1.79
C GLY A 263 -6.81 1.77 -0.98
N ALA A 264 -6.32 3.00 -0.88
CA ALA A 264 -6.96 4.08 -0.13
C ALA A 264 -8.41 4.32 -0.59
N LEU A 265 -8.71 4.14 -1.88
CA LEU A 265 -10.08 4.26 -2.39
C LEU A 265 -10.98 3.12 -1.91
N GLY A 266 -10.44 1.91 -1.71
CA GLY A 266 -11.17 0.81 -1.09
C GLY A 266 -11.61 1.13 0.35
N ALA A 267 -10.71 1.72 1.15
CA ALA A 267 -11.04 2.19 2.50
C ALA A 267 -12.08 3.32 2.47
N ALA A 268 -11.97 4.26 1.52
CA ALA A 268 -12.94 5.32 1.33
C ALA A 268 -14.34 4.78 0.99
N GLU A 269 -14.42 3.81 0.10
CA GLU A 269 -15.69 3.16 -0.27
C GLU A 269 -16.33 2.41 0.91
N ASP A 270 -15.54 1.71 1.74
CA ASP A 270 -16.07 1.05 2.93
C ASP A 270 -16.66 2.08 3.91
N CYS A 271 -15.93 3.19 4.15
CA CYS A 271 -16.41 4.30 4.98
C CYS A 271 -17.71 4.90 4.45
N TRP A 272 -17.78 5.16 3.14
CA TRP A 272 -18.97 5.70 2.47
C TRP A 272 -20.17 4.76 2.58
N HIS A 273 -19.98 3.46 2.29
CA HIS A 273 -21.04 2.47 2.37
C HIS A 273 -21.55 2.26 3.80
N ARG A 274 -20.65 2.25 4.81
CA ARG A 274 -21.03 2.18 6.23
C ARG A 274 -21.83 3.41 6.66
N ALA A 275 -21.32 4.60 6.32
CA ALA A 275 -22.01 5.85 6.63
C ALA A 275 -23.40 5.92 5.98
N ARG A 276 -23.49 5.56 4.69
CA ARG A 276 -24.77 5.51 3.97
C ARG A 276 -25.76 4.56 4.63
N ARG A 277 -25.37 3.33 4.96
CA ARG A 277 -26.23 2.35 5.64
C ARG A 277 -26.71 2.91 6.99
N TYR A 278 -25.79 3.41 7.77
CA TYR A 278 -26.07 3.95 9.09
C TYR A 278 -27.10 5.08 9.05
N VAL A 279 -26.94 6.07 8.17
CA VAL A 279 -27.86 7.23 8.11
C VAL A 279 -29.24 6.89 7.53
N LEU A 280 -29.37 5.80 6.77
CA LEU A 280 -30.68 5.28 6.31
C LEU A 280 -31.43 4.59 7.44
N GLU A 281 -30.74 3.88 8.34
CA GLU A 281 -31.32 3.12 9.44
C GLU A 281 -31.54 3.98 10.70
N ARG A 282 -30.56 4.83 11.04
CA ARG A 282 -30.60 5.66 12.25
C ARG A 282 -31.62 6.77 12.16
N LYS A 283 -32.55 6.81 13.11
CA LYS A 283 -33.60 7.84 13.21
C LYS A 283 -33.30 8.82 14.33
N GLN A 284 -33.48 10.10 14.08
CA GLN A 284 -33.54 11.18 15.05
C GLN A 284 -34.66 12.16 14.62
N PHE A 285 -35.32 12.79 15.59
CA PHE A 285 -36.46 13.67 15.33
C PHE A 285 -37.56 13.01 14.47
N GLY A 286 -37.80 11.69 14.72
CA GLY A 286 -38.84 10.91 14.06
C GLY A 286 -38.55 10.43 12.63
N ARG A 287 -37.38 10.75 12.04
CA ARG A 287 -37.04 10.40 10.64
C ARG A 287 -35.59 9.91 10.50
N PRO A 288 -35.25 9.19 9.42
CA PRO A 288 -33.86 8.80 9.15
C PRO A 288 -32.94 10.00 9.05
N LEU A 289 -31.68 9.86 9.49
CA LEU A 289 -30.66 10.93 9.33
C LEU A 289 -30.47 11.31 7.86
N ALA A 290 -30.60 10.36 6.94
CA ALA A 290 -30.53 10.57 5.49
C ALA A 290 -31.56 11.58 4.96
N ALA A 291 -32.64 11.91 5.70
CA ALA A 291 -33.58 12.94 5.32
C ALA A 291 -33.06 14.38 5.54
N ASN A 292 -31.87 14.53 6.14
CA ASN A 292 -31.25 15.83 6.38
C ASN A 292 -30.38 16.23 5.16
N GLN A 293 -30.55 17.45 4.66
CA GLN A 293 -29.82 17.98 3.49
C GLN A 293 -28.30 17.97 3.70
N LEU A 294 -27.78 18.25 4.91
CA LEU A 294 -26.34 18.22 5.19
C LEU A 294 -25.78 16.79 5.11
N ILE A 295 -26.58 15.78 5.47
CA ILE A 295 -26.19 14.37 5.33
C ILE A 295 -26.17 13.95 3.86
N GLN A 296 -27.19 14.34 3.08
CA GLN A 296 -27.23 14.06 1.65
C GLN A 296 -26.07 14.70 0.91
N LYS A 297 -25.74 15.97 1.24
CA LYS A 297 -24.56 16.66 0.69
C LYS A 297 -23.28 15.88 0.96
N LYS A 298 -23.04 15.46 2.21
CA LYS A 298 -21.84 14.67 2.58
C LYS A 298 -21.75 13.36 1.77
N LEU A 299 -22.87 12.65 1.58
CA LEU A 299 -22.89 11.42 0.76
C LEU A 299 -22.57 11.72 -0.72
N ALA A 300 -23.10 12.81 -1.28
CA ALA A 300 -22.84 13.23 -2.65
C ALA A 300 -21.38 13.62 -2.85
N ASP A 301 -20.79 14.39 -1.92
CA ASP A 301 -19.36 14.77 -1.95
C ASP A 301 -18.46 13.52 -1.95
N MET A 302 -18.71 12.56 -1.04
CA MET A 302 -17.97 11.30 -0.97
C MET A 302 -18.04 10.50 -2.28
N GLN A 303 -19.24 10.32 -2.83
CA GLN A 303 -19.46 9.61 -4.09
C GLN A 303 -18.70 10.26 -5.23
N THR A 304 -18.78 11.59 -5.35
CA THR A 304 -18.12 12.36 -6.41
C THR A 304 -16.61 12.13 -6.38
N GLU A 305 -15.97 12.32 -5.21
CA GLU A 305 -14.53 12.14 -5.08
C GLU A 305 -14.08 10.70 -5.34
N ILE A 306 -14.82 9.71 -4.85
CA ILE A 306 -14.51 8.29 -5.06
C ILE A 306 -14.59 7.94 -6.55
N CYS A 307 -15.69 8.28 -7.24
CA CYS A 307 -15.88 7.87 -8.62
C CYS A 307 -14.86 8.52 -9.57
N LEU A 308 -14.53 9.81 -9.36
CA LEU A 308 -13.51 10.50 -10.15
C LEU A 308 -12.12 9.93 -9.89
N ALA A 309 -11.78 9.66 -8.63
CA ALA A 309 -10.48 9.08 -8.27
C ALA A 309 -10.31 7.65 -8.81
N LEU A 310 -11.37 6.84 -8.82
CA LEU A 310 -11.35 5.49 -9.40
C LEU A 310 -11.06 5.51 -10.91
N GLN A 311 -11.61 6.47 -11.66
CA GLN A 311 -11.26 6.64 -13.06
C GLN A 311 -9.80 7.07 -13.25
N GLY A 312 -9.31 7.96 -12.38
CA GLY A 312 -7.90 8.37 -12.37
C GLY A 312 -6.94 7.20 -12.14
N VAL A 313 -7.19 6.35 -11.13
CA VAL A 313 -6.32 5.20 -10.87
C VAL A 313 -6.46 4.10 -11.92
N LEU A 314 -7.63 3.93 -12.55
CA LEU A 314 -7.79 3.02 -13.68
C LEU A 314 -6.92 3.48 -14.87
N ARG A 315 -6.99 4.78 -15.25
CA ARG A 315 -6.11 5.30 -16.31
C ARG A 315 -4.63 5.14 -15.93
N PHE A 316 -4.27 5.40 -14.68
CA PHE A 316 -2.90 5.22 -14.19
C PHE A 316 -2.45 3.75 -14.32
N GLY A 317 -3.33 2.78 -14.01
CA GLY A 317 -3.05 1.35 -14.20
C GLY A 317 -2.79 1.02 -15.66
N ARG A 318 -3.62 1.51 -16.59
CA ARG A 318 -3.39 1.35 -18.03
C ARG A 318 -2.05 1.95 -18.47
N MET A 319 -1.69 3.14 -17.97
CA MET A 319 -0.41 3.77 -18.28
C MET A 319 0.78 2.95 -17.78
N LYS A 320 0.66 2.30 -16.61
CA LYS A 320 1.70 1.39 -16.13
C LYS A 320 1.84 0.15 -17.01
N ASP A 321 0.73 -0.42 -17.46
CA ASP A 321 0.74 -1.56 -18.39
C ASP A 321 1.30 -1.18 -19.76
N GLU A 322 1.12 0.08 -20.18
CA GLU A 322 1.67 0.67 -21.41
C GLU A 322 3.15 1.11 -21.27
N GLY A 323 3.70 1.14 -20.05
CA GLY A 323 5.05 1.67 -19.77
C GLY A 323 5.17 3.19 -19.97
N SER A 324 4.07 3.93 -19.84
CA SER A 324 3.99 5.39 -20.06
C SER A 324 3.81 6.18 -18.76
N ASP A 325 3.91 5.54 -17.60
CA ASP A 325 3.82 6.18 -16.29
C ASP A 325 5.11 6.93 -15.91
N THR A 326 4.96 7.95 -15.07
CA THR A 326 6.07 8.71 -14.49
C THR A 326 5.93 8.86 -12.97
N PRO A 327 7.02 9.19 -12.24
CA PRO A 327 6.94 9.47 -10.81
C PRO A 327 5.95 10.59 -10.44
N GLU A 328 5.76 11.56 -11.34
CA GLU A 328 4.83 12.67 -11.15
C GLU A 328 3.37 12.18 -11.21
N ILE A 329 3.04 11.31 -12.15
CA ILE A 329 1.70 10.67 -12.23
C ILE A 329 1.44 9.86 -10.96
N THR A 330 2.44 9.09 -10.50
CA THR A 330 2.38 8.37 -9.24
C THR A 330 2.09 9.33 -8.07
N SER A 331 2.78 10.50 -8.05
CA SER A 331 2.58 11.52 -7.01
C SER A 331 1.18 12.14 -7.06
N ILE A 332 0.63 12.43 -8.26
CA ILE A 332 -0.75 12.91 -8.42
C ILE A 332 -1.72 11.90 -7.80
N MET A 333 -1.62 10.65 -8.20
CA MET A 333 -2.60 9.64 -7.81
C MET A 333 -2.51 9.26 -6.33
N LYS A 334 -1.29 9.05 -5.80
CA LYS A 334 -1.10 8.76 -4.36
C LYS A 334 -1.60 9.92 -3.51
N ARG A 335 -1.21 11.15 -3.82
CA ARG A 335 -1.60 12.35 -3.08
C ARG A 335 -3.12 12.53 -3.08
N ASN A 336 -3.76 12.45 -4.25
CA ASN A 336 -5.20 12.63 -4.38
C ASN A 336 -5.96 11.53 -3.62
N SER A 337 -5.68 10.26 -3.91
CA SER A 337 -6.43 9.13 -3.33
C SER A 337 -6.31 9.08 -1.81
N CYS A 338 -5.11 9.26 -1.25
CA CYS A 338 -4.90 9.23 0.20
C CYS A 338 -5.57 10.42 0.91
N GLY A 339 -5.39 11.64 0.38
CA GLY A 339 -6.00 12.85 0.96
C GLY A 339 -7.52 12.79 0.95
N LYS A 340 -8.11 12.41 -0.20
CA LYS A 340 -9.57 12.29 -0.32
C LYS A 340 -10.15 11.15 0.51
N ALA A 341 -9.47 10.00 0.58
CA ALA A 341 -9.89 8.90 1.43
C ALA A 341 -9.90 9.30 2.91
N LEU A 342 -8.90 10.06 3.37
CA LEU A 342 -8.83 10.54 4.75
C LEU A 342 -9.97 11.54 5.04
N GLU A 343 -10.25 12.49 4.15
CA GLU A 343 -11.39 13.42 4.27
C GLU A 343 -12.72 12.65 4.34
N ILE A 344 -12.91 11.64 3.50
CA ILE A 344 -14.10 10.78 3.48
C ILE A 344 -14.23 10.01 4.79
N ALA A 345 -13.16 9.40 5.29
CA ALA A 345 -13.20 8.66 6.54
C ALA A 345 -13.52 9.55 7.75
N ARG A 346 -12.96 10.76 7.82
CA ARG A 346 -13.28 11.77 8.85
C ARG A 346 -14.75 12.20 8.76
N THR A 347 -15.27 12.41 7.56
CA THR A 347 -16.66 12.76 7.31
C THR A 347 -17.61 11.62 7.70
N ALA A 348 -17.28 10.37 7.34
CA ALA A 348 -18.04 9.19 7.73
C ALA A 348 -18.08 9.03 9.26
N ARG A 349 -16.94 9.19 9.93
CA ARG A 349 -16.86 9.17 11.39
C ARG A 349 -17.79 10.23 12.02
N ASP A 350 -17.79 11.44 11.48
CA ASP A 350 -18.67 12.54 11.93
C ASP A 350 -20.15 12.19 11.74
N MET A 351 -20.52 11.62 10.60
CA MET A 351 -21.92 11.24 10.28
C MET A 351 -22.49 10.17 11.23
N LEU A 352 -21.62 9.34 11.81
CA LEU A 352 -22.02 8.32 12.79
C LEU A 352 -22.16 8.89 14.22
N GLY A 353 -21.79 10.14 14.47
CA GLY A 353 -21.83 10.78 15.80
C GLY A 353 -21.02 10.01 16.83
N GLY A 354 -21.59 9.72 18.01
CA GLY A 354 -20.91 8.96 19.07
C GLY A 354 -20.49 7.56 18.64
N ASN A 355 -21.28 6.88 17.81
CA ASN A 355 -20.94 5.57 17.26
C ASN A 355 -19.73 5.61 16.32
N GLY A 356 -19.43 6.75 15.72
CA GLY A 356 -18.26 6.97 14.89
C GLY A 356 -16.93 6.98 15.68
N ILE A 357 -16.97 7.02 17.01
CA ILE A 357 -15.80 6.96 17.88
C ILE A 357 -15.45 5.50 18.27
N SER A 358 -16.43 4.58 18.16
CA SER A 358 -16.20 3.17 18.46
C SER A 358 -15.61 2.42 17.26
N ASP A 359 -14.60 1.58 17.52
CA ASP A 359 -13.97 0.73 16.50
C ASP A 359 -14.90 -0.36 15.93
N GLU A 360 -15.97 -0.69 16.65
CA GLU A 360 -17.02 -1.63 16.20
C GLU A 360 -17.69 -1.21 14.89
N PHE A 361 -17.83 0.10 14.67
CA PHE A 361 -18.44 0.64 13.46
C PHE A 361 -17.43 0.73 12.28
N GLY A 362 -16.14 0.52 12.53
CA GLY A 362 -15.09 0.40 11.54
C GLY A 362 -14.58 1.72 10.95
N VAL A 363 -15.38 2.80 10.93
CA VAL A 363 -15.00 4.07 10.29
C VAL A 363 -13.82 4.76 10.98
N VAL A 364 -13.76 4.75 12.32
CA VAL A 364 -12.64 5.34 13.06
C VAL A 364 -11.34 4.57 12.81
N ARG A 365 -11.41 3.25 12.67
CA ARG A 365 -10.24 2.43 12.33
C ARG A 365 -9.68 2.81 10.97
N HIS A 366 -10.53 2.96 9.94
CA HIS A 366 -10.09 3.47 8.64
C HIS A 366 -9.54 4.90 8.74
N MET A 367 -10.17 5.77 9.51
CA MET A 367 -9.69 7.14 9.69
C MET A 367 -8.26 7.18 10.24
N VAL A 368 -7.98 6.47 11.35
CA VAL A 368 -6.62 6.49 11.93
C VAL A 368 -5.60 5.73 11.05
N ASN A 369 -6.02 4.70 10.32
CA ASN A 369 -5.17 4.05 9.33
C ASN A 369 -4.80 5.02 8.19
N LEU A 370 -5.77 5.78 7.69
CA LEU A 370 -5.57 6.73 6.57
C LEU A 370 -4.72 7.93 6.97
N GLU A 371 -4.64 8.32 8.26
CA GLU A 371 -3.62 9.27 8.73
C GLU A 371 -2.20 8.76 8.44
N VAL A 372 -1.97 7.46 8.67
CA VAL A 372 -0.67 6.84 8.37
C VAL A 372 -0.47 6.72 6.85
N VAL A 373 -1.50 6.27 6.11
CA VAL A 373 -1.45 6.12 4.64
C VAL A 373 -1.16 7.44 3.94
N ASN A 374 -1.69 8.56 4.45
CA ASN A 374 -1.42 9.90 3.95
C ASN A 374 0.00 10.39 4.27
N THR A 375 0.64 9.79 5.29
CA THR A 375 1.95 10.21 5.82
C THR A 375 3.11 9.43 5.21
N TYR A 376 3.01 8.09 5.10
CA TYR A 376 4.13 7.23 4.70
C TYR A 376 4.39 7.24 3.19
N GLU A 377 5.54 6.67 2.80
CA GLU A 377 6.01 6.56 1.40
C GLU A 377 5.97 7.89 0.63
N GLY A 378 6.40 8.94 1.29
CA GLY A 378 6.25 10.33 0.87
C GLY A 378 4.97 10.93 1.43
N THR A 379 5.13 11.98 2.25
CA THR A 379 3.98 12.69 2.82
C THR A 379 3.17 13.36 1.70
N HIS A 380 1.93 13.73 2.04
CA HIS A 380 1.06 14.49 1.14
C HIS A 380 1.77 15.73 0.56
N ASP A 381 2.59 16.41 1.39
CA ASP A 381 3.34 17.60 1.01
C ASP A 381 4.56 17.29 0.15
N ILE A 382 5.30 16.21 0.43
CA ILE A 382 6.41 15.75 -0.43
C ILE A 382 5.91 15.50 -1.87
N HIS A 383 4.75 14.87 -2.03
CA HIS A 383 4.16 14.70 -3.35
C HIS A 383 3.74 16.02 -4.00
N ALA A 384 3.27 17.00 -3.22
CA ALA A 384 2.99 18.34 -3.72
C ALA A 384 4.26 19.04 -4.23
N LEU A 385 5.39 18.91 -3.50
CA LEU A 385 6.67 19.48 -3.89
C LEU A 385 7.25 18.83 -5.16
N ILE A 386 7.10 17.51 -5.32
CA ILE A 386 7.46 16.81 -6.58
C ILE A 386 6.69 17.40 -7.76
N LEU A 387 5.38 17.61 -7.61
CA LEU A 387 4.51 18.18 -8.64
C LEU A 387 4.81 19.66 -8.89
N GLY A 388 5.08 20.42 -7.84
CA GLY A 388 5.47 21.83 -7.95
C GLY A 388 6.76 21.99 -8.76
N ARG A 389 7.78 21.18 -8.48
CA ARG A 389 9.02 21.14 -9.25
C ARG A 389 8.77 20.77 -10.72
N ALA A 390 7.95 19.78 -10.98
CA ALA A 390 7.66 19.33 -12.35
C ALA A 390 6.99 20.43 -13.20
N GLN A 391 6.17 21.29 -12.58
CA GLN A 391 5.47 22.39 -13.24
C GLN A 391 6.34 23.65 -13.41
N THR A 392 7.22 23.92 -12.46
CA THR A 392 7.96 25.19 -12.39
C THR A 392 9.44 25.06 -12.81
N GLY A 393 9.99 23.86 -12.78
CA GLY A 393 11.42 23.61 -12.92
C GLY A 393 12.25 23.99 -11.69
N ILE A 394 11.63 24.52 -10.63
CA ILE A 394 12.30 25.03 -9.43
C ILE A 394 12.22 24.00 -8.31
N GLN A 395 13.36 23.64 -7.73
CA GLN A 395 13.44 22.75 -6.57
C GLN A 395 12.98 23.49 -5.30
N ALA A 396 12.08 22.87 -4.51
CA ALA A 396 11.56 23.49 -3.29
C ALA A 396 12.48 23.31 -2.08
N PHE A 397 13.38 22.31 -2.14
CA PHE A 397 14.43 22.09 -1.15
C PHE A 397 15.74 21.78 -1.88
N SER A 398 16.81 22.38 -1.44
CA SER A 398 18.17 22.24 -1.97
C SER A 398 19.02 21.41 -1.02
#